data_d6599f15b409cdd27902bd927be0d4df
#
_entry.id   d6599f15b409cdd27902bd927be0d4df
#
_cell.length_a   1.000
_cell.length_b   1.000
_cell.length_c   1.000
_cell.angle_alpha   90.00
_cell.angle_beta   90.00
_cell.angle_gamma   90.00
#
_symmetry.space_group_name_H-M   'P 1'
#
loop_
_entity.id
_entity.type
_entity.pdbx_description
1 polymer ?
#
loop_
_entity_poly.entity_id
_entity_poly.type
_entity_poly.pdbx_seq_one_letter_code
_entity_poly.pdbx_strand_id
1 'polypeptide(L)'
;MTTQSGPEGGRPDPGLGAIMSKRRQLLNLAYRLLGSLAEAEDAVQETYARWYAMSHQQQEAIGSPGGWLTTVASRICLDLLGSARARRERYVGEWLPEPLPEPTEWASGPSGGTTVDPADRVTLDESVNMAFLVVLEAMTPAERVAFILHDVFRYPFTEVAEITGRTPAACRQLASSARRRLRASQAPPAPTARRAGIVRDFKQAWEAGDIDALIGLLDPGATAIADGGSRVRAWLRPIEGGEQVARLLIDVAGKAADATLLERTVNGQPGLVAQKDGVTMAVMAFEVAGDRIKHVWVVGNPDKLRPWTAD
;
A
#
# COMPACT_ATOMS: atom_id res chain seq x y z
N MET A 1 -16.19 -56.55 -28.37
CA MET A 1 -15.91 -56.06 -27.00
C MET A 1 -14.79 -55.07 -27.10
N THR A 2 -15.13 -53.79 -27.19
CA THR A 2 -14.19 -52.69 -27.36
C THR A 2 -14.24 -51.89 -26.05
N THR A 3 -13.22 -52.01 -25.21
CA THR A 3 -13.05 -51.24 -23.98
C THR A 3 -12.56 -49.85 -24.32
N GLN A 4 -13.41 -48.85 -24.16
CA GLN A 4 -13.06 -47.44 -24.17
C GLN A 4 -12.37 -47.11 -22.84
N SER A 5 -11.08 -46.76 -22.91
CA SER A 5 -10.37 -46.11 -21.82
C SER A 5 -10.84 -44.67 -21.74
N GLY A 6 -11.50 -44.29 -20.67
CA GLY A 6 -11.87 -42.90 -20.34
C GLY A 6 -10.60 -42.07 -19.99
N PRO A 7 -10.66 -40.72 -20.14
CA PRO A 7 -9.55 -39.89 -19.81
C PRO A 7 -9.31 -39.91 -18.29
N GLU A 8 -8.11 -40.32 -17.91
CA GLU A 8 -7.60 -40.17 -16.53
C GLU A 8 -7.64 -38.68 -16.13
N GLY A 9 -8.52 -38.37 -15.20
CA GLY A 9 -8.53 -37.06 -14.54
C GLY A 9 -7.19 -36.82 -13.84
N GLY A 10 -6.37 -35.98 -14.45
CA GLY A 10 -5.07 -35.61 -13.91
C GLY A 10 -5.24 -35.04 -12.50
N ARG A 11 -4.61 -35.69 -11.53
CA ARG A 11 -4.43 -35.11 -10.19
C ARG A 11 -3.76 -33.75 -10.37
N PRO A 12 -4.28 -32.68 -9.74
CA PRO A 12 -3.59 -31.39 -9.79
C PRO A 12 -2.18 -31.59 -9.24
N ASP A 13 -1.18 -31.16 -10.02
CA ASP A 13 0.22 -31.19 -9.65
C ASP A 13 0.38 -30.50 -8.27
N PRO A 14 0.89 -31.19 -7.22
CA PRO A 14 1.06 -30.58 -5.90
C PRO A 14 1.94 -29.33 -5.95
N GLY A 15 2.84 -29.21 -6.94
CA GLY A 15 3.62 -28.04 -7.22
C GLY A 15 2.79 -26.83 -7.68
N LEU A 16 1.76 -27.08 -8.51
CA LEU A 16 0.89 -26.00 -9.02
C LEU A 16 0.08 -25.35 -7.90
N GLY A 17 -0.46 -26.14 -6.97
CA GLY A 17 -1.18 -25.64 -5.79
C GLY A 17 -0.30 -24.77 -4.88
N ALA A 18 0.93 -25.22 -4.62
CA ALA A 18 1.91 -24.46 -3.84
C ALA A 18 2.33 -23.16 -4.53
N ILE A 19 2.48 -23.17 -5.84
CA ILE A 19 2.83 -22.00 -6.66
C ILE A 19 1.66 -20.99 -6.65
N MET A 20 0.43 -21.46 -6.85
CA MET A 20 -0.76 -20.59 -6.84
C MET A 20 -1.01 -19.97 -5.46
N SER A 21 -0.71 -20.69 -4.36
CA SER A 21 -0.82 -20.14 -3.00
C SER A 21 0.15 -18.97 -2.74
N LYS A 22 1.26 -18.91 -3.47
CA LYS A 22 2.25 -17.82 -3.38
C LYS A 22 1.79 -16.51 -4.02
N ARG A 23 0.81 -16.55 -4.95
CA ARG A 23 0.33 -15.35 -5.65
C ARG A 23 -0.08 -14.24 -4.68
N ARG A 24 -0.85 -14.57 -3.65
CA ARG A 24 -1.26 -13.64 -2.61
C ARG A 24 -0.07 -12.99 -1.91
N GLN A 25 0.91 -13.79 -1.50
CA GLN A 25 2.11 -13.30 -0.82
C GLN A 25 2.96 -12.40 -1.73
N LEU A 26 3.10 -12.76 -3.01
CA LEU A 26 3.84 -11.96 -3.98
C LEU A 26 3.15 -10.63 -4.26
N LEU A 27 1.83 -10.62 -4.42
CA LEU A 27 1.05 -9.40 -4.62
C LEU A 27 1.15 -8.47 -3.40
N ASN A 28 1.09 -9.05 -2.22
CA ASN A 28 1.23 -8.37 -0.94
C ASN A 28 2.61 -7.70 -0.80
N LEU A 29 3.67 -8.43 -1.19
CA LEU A 29 5.04 -7.92 -1.23
C LEU A 29 5.19 -6.80 -2.26
N ALA A 30 4.74 -7.04 -3.49
CA ALA A 30 4.90 -6.11 -4.60
C ALA A 30 4.13 -4.80 -4.36
N TYR A 31 2.91 -4.86 -3.82
CA TYR A 31 2.14 -3.66 -3.49
C TYR A 31 2.85 -2.79 -2.43
N ARG A 32 3.42 -3.38 -1.36
CA ARG A 32 4.20 -2.62 -0.37
C ARG A 32 5.46 -2.00 -0.95
N LEU A 33 6.06 -2.67 -1.91
CA LEU A 33 7.23 -2.13 -2.60
C LEU A 33 6.88 -1.01 -3.58
N LEU A 34 5.80 -1.16 -4.34
CA LEU A 34 5.49 -0.27 -5.48
C LEU A 34 4.46 0.82 -5.13
N GLY A 35 3.59 0.58 -4.14
CA GLY A 35 2.50 1.49 -3.77
C GLY A 35 1.39 1.59 -4.82
N SER A 36 1.39 0.71 -5.82
CA SER A 36 0.37 0.61 -6.87
C SER A 36 -0.05 -0.84 -7.04
N LEU A 37 -1.36 -1.11 -7.02
CA LEU A 37 -1.91 -2.44 -7.22
C LEU A 37 -1.68 -2.92 -8.65
N ALA A 38 -1.89 -2.04 -9.62
CA ALA A 38 -1.67 -2.36 -11.04
C ALA A 38 -0.20 -2.76 -11.30
N GLU A 39 0.77 -1.96 -10.85
CA GLU A 39 2.20 -2.30 -10.98
C GLU A 39 2.55 -3.59 -10.20
N ALA A 40 1.91 -3.85 -9.07
CA ALA A 40 2.10 -5.07 -8.29
C ALA A 40 1.57 -6.31 -9.04
N GLU A 41 0.40 -6.20 -9.66
CA GLU A 41 -0.18 -7.27 -10.49
C GLU A 41 0.70 -7.57 -11.70
N ASP A 42 1.19 -6.55 -12.40
CA ASP A 42 2.11 -6.69 -13.52
C ASP A 42 3.42 -7.38 -13.09
N ALA A 43 4.01 -6.98 -11.97
CA ALA A 43 5.22 -7.60 -11.43
C ALA A 43 5.02 -9.08 -11.07
N VAL A 44 3.87 -9.43 -10.50
CA VAL A 44 3.51 -10.81 -10.19
C VAL A 44 3.26 -11.61 -11.46
N GLN A 45 2.57 -11.05 -12.44
CA GLN A 45 2.33 -11.69 -13.73
C GLN A 45 3.64 -11.98 -14.46
N GLU A 46 4.55 -11.02 -14.54
CA GLU A 46 5.88 -11.18 -15.13
C GLU A 46 6.71 -12.24 -14.38
N THR A 47 6.59 -12.31 -13.05
CA THR A 47 7.25 -13.34 -12.24
C THR A 47 6.80 -14.75 -12.65
N TYR A 48 5.48 -14.95 -12.82
CA TYR A 48 4.94 -16.22 -13.27
C TYR A 48 5.26 -16.52 -14.73
N ALA A 49 5.26 -15.51 -15.60
CA ALA A 49 5.66 -15.67 -17.00
C ALA A 49 7.11 -16.23 -17.10
N ARG A 50 8.02 -15.68 -16.29
CA ARG A 50 9.40 -16.21 -16.22
C ARG A 50 9.48 -17.64 -15.68
N TRP A 51 8.65 -17.98 -14.69
CA TRP A 51 8.58 -19.34 -14.16
C TRP A 51 8.13 -20.34 -15.21
N TYR A 52 7.05 -20.04 -15.92
CA TYR A 52 6.51 -20.95 -16.93
C TYR A 52 7.30 -20.99 -18.22
N ALA A 53 8.15 -20.01 -18.49
CA ALA A 53 9.08 -20.02 -19.62
C ALA A 53 10.27 -20.98 -19.42
N MET A 54 10.54 -21.43 -18.16
CA MET A 54 11.58 -22.40 -17.87
C MET A 54 11.14 -23.81 -18.26
N SER A 55 12.11 -24.64 -18.71
CA SER A 55 11.89 -26.07 -18.92
C SER A 55 11.61 -26.79 -17.59
N HIS A 56 10.92 -27.94 -17.67
CA HIS A 56 10.65 -28.77 -16.48
C HIS A 56 11.92 -29.12 -15.71
N GLN A 57 12.99 -29.46 -16.41
CA GLN A 57 14.30 -29.73 -15.81
C GLN A 57 14.86 -28.55 -15.04
N GLN A 58 14.69 -27.34 -15.56
CA GLN A 58 15.12 -26.09 -14.86
C GLN A 58 14.28 -25.83 -13.61
N GLN A 59 12.96 -26.04 -13.69
CA GLN A 59 12.07 -25.91 -12.54
C GLN A 59 12.37 -26.93 -11.44
N GLU A 60 12.63 -28.19 -11.81
CA GLU A 60 13.01 -29.26 -10.86
C GLU A 60 14.37 -29.00 -10.18
N ALA A 61 15.30 -28.34 -10.86
CA ALA A 61 16.59 -27.97 -10.29
C ALA A 61 16.47 -26.89 -9.20
N ILE A 62 15.32 -26.21 -9.08
CA ILE A 62 15.07 -25.16 -8.09
C ILE A 62 14.58 -25.80 -6.79
N GLY A 63 15.44 -25.88 -5.79
CA GLY A 63 15.13 -26.49 -4.49
C GLY A 63 14.00 -25.80 -3.71
N SER A 64 13.74 -24.50 -3.98
CA SER A 64 12.66 -23.71 -3.36
C SER A 64 11.94 -22.86 -4.39
N PRO A 65 10.88 -23.37 -5.06
CA PRO A 65 10.09 -22.59 -6.01
C PRO A 65 9.53 -21.29 -5.43
N GLY A 66 9.01 -21.33 -4.19
CA GLY A 66 8.50 -20.15 -3.49
C GLY A 66 9.59 -19.10 -3.22
N GLY A 67 10.78 -19.51 -2.85
CA GLY A 67 11.95 -18.62 -2.67
C GLY A 67 12.37 -17.98 -3.99
N TRP A 68 12.45 -18.78 -5.07
CA TRP A 68 12.75 -18.29 -6.41
C TRP A 68 11.74 -17.23 -6.88
N LEU A 69 10.44 -17.51 -6.75
CA LEU A 69 9.38 -16.57 -7.11
C LEU A 69 9.50 -15.25 -6.33
N THR A 70 9.76 -15.31 -5.03
CA THR A 70 9.95 -14.10 -4.20
C THR A 70 11.19 -13.32 -4.66
N THR A 71 12.29 -14.00 -4.94
CA THR A 71 13.53 -13.38 -5.44
C THR A 71 13.30 -12.66 -6.76
N VAL A 72 12.64 -13.31 -7.71
CA VAL A 72 12.35 -12.73 -9.03
C VAL A 72 11.39 -11.55 -8.91
N ALA A 73 10.27 -11.70 -8.17
CA ALA A 73 9.33 -10.61 -7.95
C ALA A 73 10.00 -9.39 -7.29
N SER A 74 10.85 -9.62 -6.27
CA SER A 74 11.56 -8.54 -5.59
C SER A 74 12.56 -7.81 -6.50
N ARG A 75 13.25 -8.52 -7.40
CA ARG A 75 14.14 -7.92 -8.40
C ARG A 75 13.36 -7.09 -9.42
N ILE A 76 12.23 -7.61 -9.92
CA ILE A 76 11.34 -6.87 -10.81
C ILE A 76 10.87 -5.58 -10.12
N CYS A 77 10.41 -5.68 -8.86
CA CYS A 77 10.00 -4.50 -8.09
C CYS A 77 11.15 -3.50 -7.89
N LEU A 78 12.38 -3.98 -7.63
CA LEU A 78 13.55 -3.11 -7.47
C LEU A 78 13.85 -2.33 -8.75
N ASP A 79 13.78 -2.99 -9.91
CA ASP A 79 13.99 -2.38 -11.22
C ASP A 79 12.87 -1.36 -11.54
N LEU A 80 11.62 -1.72 -11.25
CA LEU A 80 10.48 -0.83 -11.39
C LEU A 80 10.60 0.41 -10.51
N LEU A 81 11.03 0.28 -9.26
CA LEU A 81 11.27 1.41 -8.35
C LEU A 81 12.35 2.35 -8.87
N GLY A 82 13.41 1.83 -9.47
CA GLY A 82 14.46 2.62 -10.13
C GLY A 82 13.90 3.48 -11.27
N SER A 83 13.04 2.90 -12.11
CA SER A 83 12.39 3.62 -13.22
C SER A 83 11.21 4.50 -12.77
N ALA A 84 10.46 4.07 -11.74
CA ALA A 84 9.33 4.81 -11.21
C ALA A 84 9.76 6.15 -10.60
N ARG A 85 10.93 6.22 -9.96
CA ARG A 85 11.47 7.47 -9.43
C ARG A 85 11.59 8.53 -10.53
N ALA A 86 12.15 8.17 -11.69
CA ALA A 86 12.26 9.08 -12.82
C ALA A 86 10.90 9.46 -13.43
N ARG A 87 9.90 8.56 -13.36
CA ARG A 87 8.51 8.86 -13.79
C ARG A 87 7.81 9.79 -12.82
N ARG A 88 7.97 9.58 -11.50
CA ARG A 88 7.38 10.40 -10.43
C ARG A 88 7.95 11.82 -10.40
N GLU A 89 9.23 12.01 -10.75
CA GLU A 89 9.82 13.34 -10.93
C GLU A 89 9.16 14.15 -12.07
N ARG A 90 8.43 13.49 -12.99
CA ARG A 90 7.65 14.10 -14.08
C ARG A 90 6.15 14.10 -13.81
N TYR A 91 5.72 13.56 -12.68
CA TYR A 91 4.31 13.49 -12.32
C TYR A 91 3.77 14.88 -12.00
N VAL A 92 2.54 15.16 -12.43
CA VAL A 92 1.91 16.47 -12.19
C VAL A 92 1.25 16.44 -10.81
N GLY A 93 1.81 17.19 -9.87
CA GLY A 93 1.39 17.21 -8.46
C GLY A 93 2.09 16.16 -7.60
N GLU A 94 1.54 15.93 -6.43
CA GLU A 94 2.07 14.94 -5.47
C GLU A 94 1.58 13.54 -5.83
N TRP A 95 2.50 12.57 -5.80
CA TRP A 95 2.16 11.17 -6.00
C TRP A 95 1.87 10.52 -4.64
N LEU A 96 0.69 9.92 -4.50
CA LEU A 96 0.30 9.12 -3.35
C LEU A 96 0.18 7.63 -3.72
N PRO A 97 0.45 6.71 -2.79
CA PRO A 97 0.12 5.30 -2.98
C PRO A 97 -1.35 5.09 -3.32
N GLU A 98 -1.63 4.04 -4.07
CA GLU A 98 -3.00 3.65 -4.45
C GLU A 98 -3.78 3.22 -3.22
N PRO A 99 -4.94 3.83 -2.91
CA PRO A 99 -5.74 3.45 -1.75
C PRO A 99 -6.46 2.14 -2.01
N LEU A 100 -6.45 1.25 -1.01
CA LEU A 100 -7.15 -0.02 -1.09
C LEU A 100 -8.43 0.02 -0.27
N PRO A 101 -9.56 -0.52 -0.79
CA PRO A 101 -10.76 -0.78 0.00
C PRO A 101 -10.48 -1.81 1.10
N GLU A 102 -11.49 -2.15 1.91
CA GLU A 102 -11.40 -3.16 2.99
C GLU A 102 -10.53 -4.36 2.63
N PRO A 103 -9.90 -5.01 3.62
CA PRO A 103 -8.81 -5.92 3.36
C PRO A 103 -9.24 -6.94 2.31
N THR A 104 -8.75 -6.71 1.10
CA THR A 104 -8.79 -7.71 0.07
C THR A 104 -8.13 -8.95 0.65
N GLU A 105 -8.68 -10.13 0.40
CA GLU A 105 -8.21 -11.40 0.98
C GLU A 105 -6.69 -11.60 0.88
N TRP A 106 -5.99 -10.83 0.04
CA TRP A 106 -4.54 -10.91 -0.12
C TRP A 106 -3.75 -9.94 0.79
N ALA A 107 -4.39 -8.90 1.36
CA ALA A 107 -3.73 -7.97 2.28
C ALA A 107 -3.59 -8.55 3.69
N SER A 108 -4.49 -9.43 4.11
CA SER A 108 -4.46 -10.14 5.39
C SER A 108 -3.55 -11.37 5.27
N GLY A 109 -2.35 -11.32 5.87
CA GLY A 109 -1.45 -12.48 5.93
C GLY A 109 -1.93 -13.50 6.96
N PRO A 110 -1.56 -14.79 6.85
CA PRO A 110 -1.78 -15.74 7.93
C PRO A 110 -0.96 -15.29 9.15
N SER A 111 -1.62 -15.16 10.30
CA SER A 111 -1.00 -14.95 11.61
C SER A 111 -0.23 -16.21 12.01
N GLY A 112 0.93 -16.41 11.40
CA GLY A 112 1.85 -17.52 11.67
C GLY A 112 2.89 -17.09 12.69
N GLY A 113 2.76 -17.61 13.92
CA GLY A 113 3.60 -17.28 15.05
C GLY A 113 5.08 -17.62 14.85
N THR A 114 5.93 -16.73 15.29
CA THR A 114 7.22 -16.99 15.91
C THR A 114 7.54 -15.86 16.87
N THR A 115 8.04 -16.20 18.04
CA THR A 115 8.39 -15.34 19.16
C THR A 115 9.45 -14.32 18.79
N VAL A 116 9.04 -13.09 18.48
CA VAL A 116 9.89 -11.90 18.40
C VAL A 116 9.15 -10.79 19.15
N ASP A 117 9.91 -9.94 19.85
CA ASP A 117 9.42 -8.84 20.68
C ASP A 117 8.26 -8.07 20.02
N PRO A 118 7.10 -7.93 20.67
CA PRO A 118 5.95 -7.21 20.13
C PRO A 118 6.25 -5.76 19.75
N ALA A 119 7.26 -5.14 20.36
CA ALA A 119 7.64 -3.75 20.13
C ALA A 119 8.36 -3.52 18.79
N ASP A 120 8.91 -4.57 18.18
CA ASP A 120 9.64 -4.48 16.90
C ASP A 120 8.82 -4.99 15.67
N ARG A 121 7.55 -5.36 15.87
CA ARG A 121 6.69 -5.90 14.82
C ARG A 121 5.87 -4.79 14.16
N VAL A 122 6.30 -4.37 12.99
CA VAL A 122 5.34 -3.85 12.02
C VAL A 122 4.48 -5.06 11.60
N THR A 123 3.24 -5.13 12.07
CA THR A 123 2.34 -6.21 11.66
C THR A 123 2.08 -6.09 10.15
N LEU A 124 1.79 -7.21 9.48
CA LEU A 124 1.45 -7.16 8.04
C LEU A 124 0.30 -6.19 7.77
N ASP A 125 -0.66 -6.09 8.69
CA ASP A 125 -1.80 -5.18 8.58
C ASP A 125 -1.39 -3.70 8.72
N GLU A 126 -0.49 -3.37 9.65
CA GLU A 126 0.04 -2.01 9.82
C GLU A 126 0.89 -1.56 8.64
N SER A 127 1.57 -2.48 7.97
CA SER A 127 2.43 -2.19 6.82
C SER A 127 1.68 -1.88 5.52
N VAL A 128 0.35 -1.82 5.54
CA VAL A 128 -0.50 -1.43 4.38
C VAL A 128 -1.09 -0.04 4.58
N ASN A 129 -1.06 0.53 5.80
CA ASN A 129 -1.68 1.83 6.05
C ASN A 129 -1.01 2.95 5.22
N MET A 130 -1.77 3.99 4.89
CA MET A 130 -1.31 5.06 4.00
C MET A 130 -0.09 5.79 4.57
N ALA A 131 -0.05 6.06 5.88
CA ALA A 131 1.09 6.72 6.53
C ALA A 131 2.39 5.94 6.32
N PHE A 132 2.34 4.62 6.49
CA PHE A 132 3.48 3.74 6.26
C PHE A 132 3.93 3.77 4.79
N LEU A 133 2.98 3.64 3.85
CA LEU A 133 3.29 3.63 2.42
C LEU A 133 3.89 4.96 1.96
N VAL A 134 3.37 6.09 2.45
CA VAL A 134 3.91 7.43 2.14
C VAL A 134 5.35 7.59 2.64
N VAL A 135 5.67 7.07 3.84
CA VAL A 135 7.06 7.10 4.34
C VAL A 135 7.99 6.27 3.47
N LEU A 136 7.52 5.12 2.94
CA LEU A 136 8.31 4.31 2.02
C LEU A 136 8.66 5.07 0.73
N GLU A 137 7.81 5.99 0.27
CA GLU A 137 8.08 6.80 -0.94
C GLU A 137 9.31 7.69 -0.80
N ALA A 138 9.61 8.14 0.41
CA ALA A 138 10.81 8.94 0.70
C ALA A 138 12.11 8.10 0.79
N MET A 139 12.02 6.77 0.71
CA MET A 139 13.16 5.87 0.77
C MET A 139 13.77 5.63 -0.62
N THR A 140 15.08 5.34 -0.64
CA THR A 140 15.70 4.80 -1.87
C THR A 140 15.16 3.41 -2.17
N PRO A 141 15.13 2.96 -3.44
CA PRO A 141 14.67 1.62 -3.79
C PRO A 141 15.33 0.50 -2.97
N ALA A 142 16.63 0.59 -2.75
CA ALA A 142 17.37 -0.41 -1.99
C ALA A 142 17.03 -0.38 -0.47
N GLU A 143 16.80 0.79 0.13
CA GLU A 143 16.33 0.91 1.52
C GLU A 143 14.95 0.27 1.68
N ARG A 144 14.02 0.58 0.76
CA ARG A 144 12.65 0.06 0.76
C ARG A 144 12.65 -1.47 0.63
N VAL A 145 13.36 -2.02 -0.35
CA VAL A 145 13.44 -3.47 -0.56
C VAL A 145 14.07 -4.18 0.64
N ALA A 146 15.20 -3.68 1.15
CA ALA A 146 15.87 -4.29 2.30
C ALA A 146 14.98 -4.29 3.56
N PHE A 147 14.28 -3.19 3.80
CA PHE A 147 13.37 -3.05 4.93
C PHE A 147 12.14 -3.96 4.77
N ILE A 148 11.44 -3.90 3.65
CA ILE A 148 10.21 -4.69 3.46
C ILE A 148 10.51 -6.18 3.51
N LEU A 149 11.55 -6.66 2.82
CA LEU A 149 11.90 -8.07 2.85
C LEU A 149 12.27 -8.55 4.25
N HIS A 150 13.12 -7.81 4.97
CA HIS A 150 13.60 -8.25 6.28
C HIS A 150 12.60 -7.98 7.40
N ASP A 151 12.11 -6.74 7.54
CA ASP A 151 11.31 -6.33 8.70
C ASP A 151 9.85 -6.77 8.60
N VAL A 152 9.26 -6.77 7.41
CA VAL A 152 7.87 -7.16 7.18
C VAL A 152 7.75 -8.65 6.85
N PHE A 153 8.55 -9.14 5.88
CA PHE A 153 8.44 -10.52 5.39
C PHE A 153 9.43 -11.50 6.02
N ARG A 154 10.31 -11.05 6.92
CA ARG A 154 11.23 -11.88 7.72
C ARG A 154 12.29 -12.64 6.92
N TYR A 155 12.64 -12.18 5.73
CA TYR A 155 13.75 -12.76 4.98
C TYR A 155 15.10 -12.47 5.67
N PRO A 156 16.01 -13.45 5.76
CA PRO A 156 17.35 -13.23 6.31
C PRO A 156 18.15 -12.27 5.41
N PHE A 157 19.05 -11.49 6.01
CA PHE A 157 19.87 -10.54 5.25
C PHE A 157 20.75 -11.16 4.18
N THR A 158 21.05 -12.45 4.26
CA THR A 158 21.76 -13.19 3.21
C THR A 158 20.92 -13.26 1.93
N GLU A 159 19.64 -13.60 2.03
CA GLU A 159 18.72 -13.64 0.89
C GLU A 159 18.41 -12.23 0.36
N VAL A 160 18.23 -11.25 1.25
CA VAL A 160 18.06 -9.84 0.85
C VAL A 160 19.27 -9.33 0.09
N ALA A 161 20.48 -9.74 0.47
CA ALA A 161 21.72 -9.38 -0.19
C ALA A 161 21.79 -9.94 -1.64
N GLU A 162 21.37 -11.19 -1.84
CA GLU A 162 21.28 -11.82 -3.16
C GLU A 162 20.28 -11.11 -4.07
N ILE A 163 19.12 -10.70 -3.53
CA ILE A 163 18.07 -9.97 -4.26
C ILE A 163 18.58 -8.61 -4.70
N THR A 164 19.21 -7.86 -3.78
CA THR A 164 19.62 -6.47 -4.00
C THR A 164 20.98 -6.32 -4.68
N GLY A 165 21.73 -7.41 -4.88
CA GLY A 165 23.10 -7.38 -5.40
C GLY A 165 24.08 -6.69 -4.45
N ARG A 166 23.88 -6.78 -3.13
CA ARG A 166 24.67 -6.11 -2.09
C ARG A 166 25.22 -7.11 -1.07
N THR A 167 26.00 -6.62 -0.13
CA THR A 167 26.46 -7.45 1.00
C THR A 167 25.40 -7.49 2.11
N PRO A 168 25.33 -8.58 2.93
CA PRO A 168 24.43 -8.63 4.08
C PRO A 168 24.65 -7.48 5.08
N ALA A 169 25.87 -6.99 5.23
CA ALA A 169 26.19 -5.84 6.08
C ALA A 169 25.60 -4.55 5.52
N ALA A 170 25.68 -4.32 4.21
CA ALA A 170 25.05 -3.17 3.57
C ALA A 170 23.52 -3.23 3.69
N CYS A 171 22.89 -4.40 3.53
CA CYS A 171 21.45 -4.57 3.71
C CYS A 171 21.00 -4.28 5.15
N ARG A 172 21.79 -4.66 6.19
CA ARG A 172 21.50 -4.26 7.56
C ARG A 172 21.52 -2.75 7.77
N GLN A 173 22.49 -2.06 7.15
CA GLN A 173 22.57 -0.58 7.23
C GLN A 173 21.36 0.07 6.52
N LEU A 174 20.97 -0.41 5.34
CA LEU A 174 19.81 0.08 4.61
C LEU A 174 18.51 -0.09 5.42
N ALA A 175 18.27 -1.28 5.97
CA ALA A 175 17.11 -1.54 6.83
C ALA A 175 17.13 -0.69 8.12
N SER A 176 18.31 -0.48 8.72
CA SER A 176 18.45 0.41 9.87
C SER A 176 18.16 1.88 9.54
N SER A 177 18.59 2.36 8.37
CA SER A 177 18.25 3.70 7.88
C SER A 177 16.74 3.86 7.68
N ALA A 178 16.12 2.88 7.03
CA ALA A 178 14.67 2.84 6.81
C ALA A 178 13.87 2.89 8.13
N ARG A 179 14.25 2.06 9.13
CA ARG A 179 13.62 2.07 10.47
C ARG A 179 13.72 3.44 11.15
N ARG A 180 14.86 4.13 11.05
CA ARG A 180 15.01 5.47 11.63
C ARG A 180 14.07 6.48 11.00
N ARG A 181 13.91 6.46 9.67
CA ARG A 181 12.96 7.30 8.94
C ARG A 181 11.53 7.02 9.38
N LEU A 182 11.15 5.74 9.45
CA LEU A 182 9.82 5.33 9.87
C LEU A 182 9.52 5.79 11.31
N ARG A 183 10.44 5.58 12.26
CA ARG A 183 10.27 6.03 13.66
C ARG A 183 10.18 7.57 13.78
N ALA A 184 10.87 8.31 12.93
CA ALA A 184 10.84 9.77 12.95
C ALA A 184 9.52 10.35 12.40
N SER A 185 8.81 9.60 11.54
CA SER A 185 7.57 10.06 10.90
C SER A 185 6.30 9.57 11.60
N GLN A 186 6.36 8.45 12.33
CA GLN A 186 5.18 7.86 12.96
C GLN A 186 4.88 8.48 14.31
N ALA A 187 3.65 9.00 14.47
CA ALA A 187 3.07 9.28 15.77
C ALA A 187 2.63 7.97 16.45
N PRO A 188 2.59 7.90 17.80
CA PRO A 188 2.01 6.75 18.49
C PRO A 188 0.58 6.47 17.98
N PRO A 189 0.27 5.24 17.57
CA PRO A 189 -1.02 4.93 17.00
C PRO A 189 -2.14 5.07 18.05
N ALA A 190 -3.16 5.87 17.75
CA ALA A 190 -4.38 5.90 18.55
C ALA A 190 -5.18 4.59 18.38
N PRO A 191 -5.95 4.14 19.38
CA PRO A 191 -6.83 2.97 19.25
C PRO A 191 -7.79 3.12 18.06
N THR A 192 -8.06 2.02 17.34
CA THR A 192 -8.88 2.05 16.11
C THR A 192 -10.27 2.65 16.33
N ALA A 193 -10.94 2.34 17.45
CA ALA A 193 -12.24 2.92 17.77
C ALA A 193 -12.18 4.45 17.92
N ARG A 194 -11.09 4.98 18.50
CA ARG A 194 -10.90 6.43 18.63
C ARG A 194 -10.67 7.08 17.27
N ARG A 195 -9.85 6.44 16.41
CA ARG A 195 -9.63 6.93 15.02
C ARG A 195 -10.93 6.97 14.23
N ALA A 196 -11.77 5.93 14.35
CA ALA A 196 -13.08 5.91 13.69
C ALA A 196 -14.00 7.03 14.18
N GLY A 197 -13.99 7.34 15.50
CA GLY A 197 -14.71 8.49 16.06
C GLY A 197 -14.26 9.80 15.44
N ILE A 198 -12.94 10.06 15.42
CA ILE A 198 -12.36 11.30 14.86
C ILE A 198 -12.70 11.45 13.36
N VAL A 199 -12.64 10.38 12.58
CA VAL A 199 -13.00 10.43 11.15
C VAL A 199 -14.49 10.71 10.95
N ARG A 200 -15.35 10.17 11.81
CA ARG A 200 -16.79 10.47 11.82
C ARG A 200 -17.06 11.93 12.16
N ASP A 201 -16.43 12.45 13.22
CA ASP A 201 -16.59 13.85 13.63
C ASP A 201 -16.08 14.79 12.53
N PHE A 202 -14.98 14.45 11.88
CA PHE A 202 -14.48 15.19 10.71
C PHE A 202 -15.48 15.20 9.56
N LYS A 203 -16.10 14.05 9.24
CA LYS A 203 -17.15 13.97 8.22
C LYS A 203 -18.33 14.89 8.56
N GLN A 204 -18.80 14.83 9.81
CA GLN A 204 -19.94 15.65 10.26
C GLN A 204 -19.62 17.15 10.18
N ALA A 205 -18.44 17.57 10.63
CA ALA A 205 -18.00 18.96 10.55
C ALA A 205 -17.89 19.44 9.09
N TRP A 206 -17.37 18.60 8.22
CA TRP A 206 -17.29 18.92 6.80
C TRP A 206 -18.66 19.05 6.13
N GLU A 207 -19.57 18.09 6.34
CA GLU A 207 -20.93 18.11 5.79
C GLU A 207 -21.76 19.29 6.33
N ALA A 208 -21.51 19.73 7.58
CA ALA A 208 -22.13 20.90 8.18
C ALA A 208 -21.49 22.23 7.72
N GLY A 209 -20.33 22.20 7.06
CA GLY A 209 -19.57 23.41 6.76
C GLY A 209 -19.00 24.10 8.01
N ASP A 210 -18.83 23.35 9.11
CA ASP A 210 -18.34 23.87 10.39
C ASP A 210 -16.81 23.93 10.40
N ILE A 211 -16.28 25.10 10.03
CA ILE A 211 -14.85 25.34 9.96
C ILE A 211 -14.18 25.26 11.33
N ASP A 212 -14.83 25.73 12.39
CA ASP A 212 -14.25 25.76 13.73
C ASP A 212 -14.14 24.35 14.30
N ALA A 213 -15.14 23.49 14.07
CA ALA A 213 -15.10 22.08 14.41
C ALA A 213 -13.97 21.36 13.63
N LEU A 214 -13.81 21.63 12.33
CA LEU A 214 -12.69 21.06 11.55
C LEU A 214 -11.33 21.49 12.10
N ILE A 215 -11.15 22.78 12.42
CA ILE A 215 -9.90 23.28 13.02
C ILE A 215 -9.63 22.58 14.35
N GLY A 216 -10.67 22.34 15.16
CA GLY A 216 -10.56 21.61 16.44
C GLY A 216 -10.06 20.18 16.31
N LEU A 217 -10.42 19.50 15.19
CA LEU A 217 -10.01 18.11 14.90
C LEU A 217 -8.64 18.01 14.24
N LEU A 218 -8.15 19.07 13.60
CA LEU A 218 -6.85 19.09 12.94
C LEU A 218 -5.74 19.48 13.91
N ASP A 219 -4.57 18.89 13.77
CA ASP A 219 -3.35 19.37 14.42
C ASP A 219 -2.99 20.76 13.88
N PRO A 220 -2.49 21.71 14.72
CA PRO A 220 -2.04 23.02 14.22
C PRO A 220 -1.03 22.93 13.07
N GLY A 221 -0.19 21.90 13.05
CA GLY A 221 0.76 21.59 11.97
C GLY A 221 0.24 20.56 10.97
N ALA A 222 -1.08 20.30 10.91
CA ALA A 222 -1.64 19.31 9.99
C ALA A 222 -1.29 19.62 8.54
N THR A 223 -1.14 18.57 7.74
CA THR A 223 -0.91 18.70 6.30
C THR A 223 -1.98 17.96 5.50
N ALA A 224 -2.34 18.52 4.34
CA ALA A 224 -3.19 17.87 3.36
C ALA A 224 -2.44 17.73 2.03
N ILE A 225 -2.47 16.52 1.47
CA ILE A 225 -1.82 16.20 0.19
C ILE A 225 -2.88 15.58 -0.72
N ALA A 226 -2.94 16.02 -1.98
CA ALA A 226 -3.86 15.47 -2.95
C ALA A 226 -3.15 14.96 -4.21
N ASP A 227 -3.57 13.78 -4.64
CA ASP A 227 -3.18 13.17 -5.91
C ASP A 227 -4.38 13.12 -6.84
N GLY A 228 -4.41 14.02 -7.82
CA GLY A 228 -5.43 14.06 -8.87
C GLY A 228 -4.98 13.43 -10.19
N GLY A 229 -3.72 13.03 -10.29
CA GLY A 229 -3.13 12.62 -11.55
C GLY A 229 -3.09 13.76 -12.57
N SER A 230 -2.94 13.39 -13.84
CA SER A 230 -2.95 14.39 -14.95
C SER A 230 -4.37 14.82 -15.37
N ARG A 231 -5.41 14.15 -14.87
CA ARG A 231 -6.80 14.31 -15.36
C ARG A 231 -7.68 15.16 -14.45
N VAL A 232 -7.39 15.19 -13.15
CA VAL A 232 -8.17 15.91 -12.16
C VAL A 232 -7.33 17.05 -11.58
N ARG A 233 -7.89 18.28 -11.56
CA ARG A 233 -7.25 19.39 -10.87
C ARG A 233 -7.33 19.16 -9.36
N ALA A 234 -6.24 18.63 -8.79
CA ALA A 234 -5.98 18.68 -7.37
C ALA A 234 -5.09 19.87 -7.03
N TRP A 235 -4.94 20.17 -5.76
CA TRP A 235 -3.91 21.14 -5.37
C TRP A 235 -2.53 20.51 -5.60
N LEU A 236 -1.68 21.26 -6.32
CA LEU A 236 -0.40 20.74 -6.84
C LEU A 236 0.72 20.68 -5.78
N ARG A 237 0.46 21.15 -4.57
CA ARG A 237 1.42 21.20 -3.47
C ARG A 237 0.74 20.86 -2.16
N PRO A 238 1.48 20.27 -1.20
CA PRO A 238 0.98 20.09 0.16
C PRO A 238 0.47 21.39 0.75
N ILE A 239 -0.65 21.32 1.46
CA ILE A 239 -1.18 22.44 2.25
C ILE A 239 -0.78 22.18 3.69
N GLU A 240 -0.15 23.15 4.32
CA GLU A 240 0.36 23.07 5.68
C GLU A 240 -0.41 23.99 6.62
N GLY A 241 -0.66 23.52 7.84
CA GLY A 241 -1.40 24.22 8.89
C GLY A 241 -2.87 23.84 8.96
N GLY A 242 -3.35 23.47 10.17
CA GLY A 242 -4.70 22.97 10.39
C GLY A 242 -5.79 23.94 9.91
N GLU A 243 -5.63 25.24 10.13
CA GLU A 243 -6.58 26.26 9.69
C GLU A 243 -6.64 26.35 8.15
N GLN A 244 -5.48 26.32 7.49
CA GLN A 244 -5.40 26.36 6.02
C GLN A 244 -6.02 25.11 5.41
N VAL A 245 -5.77 23.95 6.01
CA VAL A 245 -6.38 22.67 5.60
C VAL A 245 -7.89 22.73 5.77
N ALA A 246 -8.42 23.20 6.92
CA ALA A 246 -9.85 23.33 7.15
C ALA A 246 -10.53 24.25 6.13
N ARG A 247 -9.96 25.43 5.87
CA ARG A 247 -10.49 26.38 4.87
C ARG A 247 -10.56 25.79 3.48
N LEU A 248 -9.49 25.08 3.07
CA LEU A 248 -9.46 24.40 1.77
C LEU A 248 -10.55 23.32 1.68
N LEU A 249 -10.72 22.53 2.74
CA LEU A 249 -11.71 21.44 2.75
C LEU A 249 -13.14 21.97 2.67
N ILE A 250 -13.43 23.12 3.32
CA ILE A 250 -14.73 23.79 3.19
C ILE A 250 -14.94 24.34 1.76
N ASP A 251 -13.93 24.94 1.15
CA ASP A 251 -14.01 25.40 -0.24
C ASP A 251 -14.27 24.24 -1.21
N VAL A 252 -13.62 23.11 -1.00
CA VAL A 252 -13.85 21.86 -1.77
C VAL A 252 -15.26 21.33 -1.54
N ALA A 253 -15.76 21.31 -0.30
CA ALA A 253 -17.11 20.89 0.03
C ALA A 253 -18.17 21.75 -0.70
N GLY A 254 -17.99 23.06 -0.72
CA GLY A 254 -18.87 23.98 -1.44
C GLY A 254 -18.92 23.74 -2.95
N LYS A 255 -17.79 23.30 -3.53
CA LYS A 255 -17.70 22.97 -4.97
C LYS A 255 -18.21 21.58 -5.33
N ALA A 256 -18.28 20.70 -4.37
CA ALA A 256 -18.74 19.31 -4.49
C ALA A 256 -20.00 19.04 -3.66
N ALA A 257 -20.90 20.00 -3.60
CA ALA A 257 -22.11 19.97 -2.76
C ALA A 257 -23.07 18.80 -3.06
N ASP A 258 -22.93 18.19 -4.24
CA ASP A 258 -23.69 17.01 -4.69
C ASP A 258 -22.96 15.67 -4.42
N ALA A 259 -21.76 15.71 -3.83
CA ALA A 259 -21.04 14.51 -3.45
C ALA A 259 -21.45 14.01 -2.05
N THR A 260 -21.63 12.71 -1.91
CA THR A 260 -21.88 12.05 -0.63
C THR A 260 -20.58 11.53 -0.05
N LEU A 261 -20.32 11.77 1.24
CA LEU A 261 -19.21 11.19 1.97
C LEU A 261 -19.63 9.89 2.67
N LEU A 262 -18.92 8.82 2.39
CA LEU A 262 -19.12 7.50 3.00
C LEU A 262 -17.95 7.15 3.90
N GLU A 263 -18.24 6.71 5.13
CA GLU A 263 -17.21 6.09 5.99
C GLU A 263 -16.86 4.72 5.43
N ARG A 264 -15.59 4.49 5.15
CA ARG A 264 -15.05 3.22 4.63
C ARG A 264 -13.68 2.92 5.24
N THR A 265 -13.31 1.67 5.22
CA THR A 265 -11.93 1.27 5.52
C THR A 265 -11.05 1.57 4.32
N VAL A 266 -9.96 2.31 4.53
CA VAL A 266 -8.94 2.65 3.54
C VAL A 266 -7.61 2.14 4.04
N ASN A 267 -7.00 1.22 3.32
CA ASN A 267 -5.71 0.61 3.73
C ASN A 267 -5.73 0.09 5.19
N GLY A 268 -6.81 -0.60 5.58
CA GLY A 268 -7.00 -1.15 6.92
C GLY A 268 -7.27 -0.12 8.02
N GLN A 269 -7.51 1.16 7.69
CA GLN A 269 -7.78 2.23 8.63
C GLN A 269 -9.10 2.94 8.31
N PRO A 270 -9.77 3.55 9.30
CA PRO A 270 -10.93 4.40 9.04
C PRO A 270 -10.57 5.53 8.06
N GLY A 271 -11.40 5.70 7.04
CA GLY A 271 -11.25 6.73 6.01
C GLY A 271 -12.61 7.15 5.44
N LEU A 272 -12.57 8.01 4.44
CA LEU A 272 -13.76 8.53 3.76
C LEU A 272 -13.66 8.33 2.25
N VAL A 273 -14.80 8.08 1.62
CA VAL A 273 -14.94 8.00 0.17
C VAL A 273 -15.97 9.02 -0.28
N ALA A 274 -15.59 9.91 -1.17
CA ALA A 274 -16.48 10.85 -1.82
C ALA A 274 -17.06 10.22 -3.07
N GLN A 275 -18.39 10.12 -3.15
CA GLN A 275 -19.12 9.60 -4.30
C GLN A 275 -20.08 10.62 -4.85
N LYS A 276 -20.23 10.66 -6.18
CA LYS A 276 -21.25 11.39 -6.89
C LYS A 276 -21.95 10.44 -7.86
N ASP A 277 -23.26 10.36 -7.80
CA ASP A 277 -24.07 9.46 -8.65
C ASP A 277 -23.59 7.99 -8.61
N GLY A 278 -23.14 7.53 -7.44
CA GLY A 278 -22.59 6.18 -7.25
C GLY A 278 -21.14 6.01 -7.72
N VAL A 279 -20.54 7.02 -8.35
CA VAL A 279 -19.15 6.96 -8.83
C VAL A 279 -18.19 7.49 -7.76
N THR A 280 -17.14 6.75 -7.44
CA THR A 280 -16.09 7.22 -6.52
C THR A 280 -15.25 8.31 -7.18
N MET A 281 -15.26 9.48 -6.57
CA MET A 281 -14.54 10.67 -7.03
C MET A 281 -13.21 10.87 -6.29
N ALA A 282 -13.18 10.51 -5.01
CA ALA A 282 -11.97 10.60 -4.19
C ALA A 282 -12.03 9.64 -3.00
N VAL A 283 -10.86 9.24 -2.56
CA VAL A 283 -10.67 8.45 -1.33
C VAL A 283 -9.75 9.24 -0.41
N MET A 284 -10.13 9.33 0.87
CA MET A 284 -9.37 10.04 1.89
C MET A 284 -8.88 9.08 2.95
N ALA A 285 -7.59 9.13 3.20
CA ALA A 285 -6.93 8.45 4.30
C ALA A 285 -6.42 9.48 5.32
N PHE A 286 -6.34 9.09 6.59
CA PHE A 286 -5.99 9.96 7.69
C PHE A 286 -4.87 9.36 8.54
N GLU A 287 -3.94 10.21 8.98
CA GLU A 287 -3.09 9.89 10.14
C GLU A 287 -3.59 10.65 11.35
N VAL A 288 -3.96 9.89 12.37
CA VAL A 288 -4.44 10.43 13.65
C VAL A 288 -3.37 10.22 14.71
N ALA A 289 -2.92 11.32 15.31
CA ALA A 289 -1.97 11.36 16.42
C ALA A 289 -2.68 11.85 17.68
N GLY A 290 -2.77 10.98 18.69
CA GLY A 290 -3.57 11.29 19.89
C GLY A 290 -5.06 11.45 19.55
N ASP A 291 -5.55 12.68 19.63
CA ASP A 291 -6.94 13.07 19.34
C ASP A 291 -7.08 14.04 18.15
N ARG A 292 -6.02 14.22 17.37
CA ARG A 292 -6.01 15.14 16.22
C ARG A 292 -5.53 14.47 14.96
N ILE A 293 -6.04 14.95 13.82
CA ILE A 293 -5.62 14.55 12.48
C ILE A 293 -4.36 15.33 12.13
N LYS A 294 -3.26 14.59 11.88
CA LYS A 294 -1.97 15.14 11.51
C LYS A 294 -1.79 15.22 9.99
N HIS A 295 -2.26 14.20 9.28
CA HIS A 295 -2.17 14.16 7.83
C HIS A 295 -3.52 13.75 7.22
N VAL A 296 -3.85 14.41 6.10
CA VAL A 296 -4.99 14.07 5.23
C VAL A 296 -4.45 13.78 3.83
N TRP A 297 -4.61 12.57 3.35
CA TRP A 297 -4.25 12.19 1.98
C TRP A 297 -5.52 12.00 1.17
N VAL A 298 -5.60 12.68 0.03
CA VAL A 298 -6.76 12.65 -0.86
C VAL A 298 -6.33 12.11 -2.22
N VAL A 299 -6.83 10.95 -2.59
CA VAL A 299 -6.58 10.37 -3.91
C VAL A 299 -7.84 10.54 -4.76
N GLY A 300 -7.77 11.40 -5.77
CA GLY A 300 -8.79 11.63 -6.79
C GLY A 300 -8.34 11.21 -8.19
N ASN A 301 -7.17 10.56 -8.32
CA ASN A 301 -6.67 10.03 -9.57
C ASN A 301 -7.49 8.83 -10.03
N PRO A 302 -8.25 8.91 -11.15
CA PRO A 302 -9.12 7.82 -11.60
C PRO A 302 -8.38 6.50 -11.85
N ASP A 303 -7.12 6.55 -12.25
CA ASP A 303 -6.32 5.35 -12.50
C ASP A 303 -6.03 4.58 -11.20
N LYS A 304 -6.00 5.27 -10.05
CA LYS A 304 -5.80 4.72 -8.70
C LYS A 304 -7.11 4.38 -7.96
N LEU A 305 -8.24 4.81 -8.51
CA LEU A 305 -9.56 4.55 -7.91
C LEU A 305 -10.25 3.32 -8.48
N ARG A 306 -9.63 2.57 -9.39
CA ARG A 306 -10.20 1.36 -9.98
C ARG A 306 -10.69 0.33 -8.95
N PRO A 307 -9.96 0.06 -7.84
CA PRO A 307 -10.42 -0.87 -6.82
C PRO A 307 -11.70 -0.43 -6.09
N TRP A 308 -12.10 0.84 -6.23
CA TRP A 308 -13.26 1.46 -5.59
C TRP A 308 -14.47 1.61 -6.50
N THR A 309 -14.34 1.24 -7.76
CA THR A 309 -15.40 1.35 -8.79
C THR A 309 -15.92 -0.01 -9.25
N ALA A 310 -15.34 -1.11 -8.74
CA ALA A 310 -15.82 -2.46 -9.02
C ALA A 310 -16.93 -2.82 -8.03
N ASP A 311 -18.17 -2.69 -8.47
CA ASP A 311 -19.35 -3.43 -8.03
C ASP A 311 -19.83 -4.32 -9.18
#